data_1ccf2567efbd9f50d67c0ff2fb827edc
#
_entry.id   1ccf2567efbd9f50d67c0ff2fb827edc
#
_cell.length_a   1.000
_cell.length_b   1.000
_cell.length_c   1.000
_cell.angle_alpha   90.00
_cell.angle_beta   90.00
_cell.angle_gamma   90.00
#
_symmetry.space_group_name_H-M   'P 1'
#
loop_
_entity.id
_entity.type
_entity.pdbx_description
1 polymer ?
#
loop_
_entity_poly.entity_id
_entity_poly.type
_entity_poly.pdbx_seq_one_letter_code
_entity_poly.pdbx_strand_id
1 'polypeptide(L)'
;QPVANELELQDTAVIGGGPAGISASIYLARKGLKVALVSENIGGQVKETLGIENMISVSETTGKKLTGDMHTHVKDYNINVKEHFKVVGIKKGFIKTVELSSGEKIDTKTIIIATGARWRELNVPGEKENLGNGVAYCPHCDGPFFKDKDVAVVGGGNSGIEAALDLAGIVKNVTVLEFMPDLKADKILIDKAEAKDNIEIIKNAQV
;
A
#
# COMPACT_ATOMS: atom_id res chain seq x y z
N GLN A 1 -20.46 -34.12 13.53
CA GLN A 1 -20.30 -32.65 13.51
C GLN A 1 -18.81 -32.38 13.67
N PRO A 2 -18.16 -31.63 12.79
CA PRO A 2 -16.78 -31.23 13.02
C PRO A 2 -16.80 -30.25 14.21
N VAL A 3 -16.04 -30.60 15.27
CA VAL A 3 -15.76 -29.73 16.38
C VAL A 3 -15.08 -28.48 15.79
N ALA A 4 -15.69 -27.30 16.00
CA ALA A 4 -15.04 -26.05 15.67
C ALA A 4 -13.69 -26.03 16.36
N ASN A 5 -12.62 -25.95 15.57
CA ASN A 5 -11.28 -25.74 16.12
C ASN A 5 -11.33 -24.40 16.89
N GLU A 6 -11.50 -24.48 18.20
CA GLU A 6 -11.24 -23.31 19.06
C GLU A 6 -9.78 -22.94 18.86
N LEU A 7 -9.56 -21.90 18.05
CA LEU A 7 -8.24 -21.37 17.88
C LEU A 7 -7.73 -20.90 19.24
N GLU A 8 -6.60 -21.43 19.63
CA GLU A 8 -5.94 -21.06 20.88
C GLU A 8 -5.82 -19.53 20.99
N LEU A 9 -6.14 -18.97 22.16
CA LEU A 9 -6.05 -17.52 22.43
C LEU A 9 -4.71 -16.97 22.01
N GLN A 10 -4.72 -15.98 21.12
CA GLN A 10 -3.52 -15.29 20.64
C GLN A 10 -3.13 -14.16 21.60
N ASP A 11 -1.85 -13.88 21.73
CA ASP A 11 -1.38 -12.68 22.43
C ASP A 11 -1.65 -11.45 21.58
N THR A 12 -1.42 -11.56 20.27
CA THR A 12 -1.66 -10.47 19.31
C THR A 12 -2.22 -11.00 17.99
N ALA A 13 -3.28 -10.36 17.50
CA ALA A 13 -3.70 -10.47 16.11
C ALA A 13 -3.17 -9.26 15.31
N VAL A 14 -2.43 -9.51 14.25
CA VAL A 14 -1.93 -8.50 13.31
C VAL A 14 -2.81 -8.52 12.07
N ILE A 15 -3.41 -7.38 11.73
CA ILE A 15 -4.31 -7.24 10.58
C ILE A 15 -3.58 -6.48 9.48
N GLY A 16 -3.28 -7.17 8.39
CA GLY A 16 -2.53 -6.66 7.23
C GLY A 16 -1.17 -7.31 7.05
N GLY A 17 -0.95 -7.90 5.88
CA GLY A 17 0.25 -8.66 5.52
C GLY A 17 1.26 -7.87 4.68
N GLY A 18 1.22 -6.55 4.73
CA GLY A 18 2.26 -5.69 4.16
C GLY A 18 3.54 -5.66 5.02
N PRO A 19 4.57 -4.91 4.61
CA PRO A 19 5.85 -4.85 5.32
C PRO A 19 5.71 -4.54 6.81
N ALA A 20 4.81 -3.62 7.18
CA ALA A 20 4.56 -3.25 8.58
C ALA A 20 3.99 -4.40 9.41
N GLY A 21 2.96 -5.09 8.88
CA GLY A 21 2.33 -6.22 9.58
C GLY A 21 3.25 -7.43 9.69
N ILE A 22 4.00 -7.72 8.64
CA ILE A 22 5.01 -8.79 8.63
C ILE A 22 6.09 -8.50 9.67
N SER A 23 6.64 -7.29 9.66
CA SER A 23 7.65 -6.87 10.64
C SER A 23 7.14 -7.00 12.07
N ALA A 24 5.93 -6.47 12.35
CA ALA A 24 5.31 -6.60 13.66
C ALA A 24 5.15 -8.05 14.07
N SER A 25 4.65 -8.91 13.19
CA SER A 25 4.43 -10.34 13.47
C SER A 25 5.72 -11.08 13.79
N ILE A 26 6.78 -10.84 13.02
CA ILE A 26 8.11 -11.46 13.27
C ILE A 26 8.67 -11.00 14.60
N TYR A 27 8.64 -9.69 14.91
CA TYR A 27 9.18 -9.19 16.18
C TYR A 27 8.40 -9.72 17.39
N LEU A 28 7.08 -9.83 17.30
CA LEU A 28 6.26 -10.43 18.36
C LEU A 28 6.58 -11.92 18.55
N ALA A 29 6.69 -12.70 17.47
CA ALA A 29 7.05 -14.10 17.53
C ALA A 29 8.46 -14.31 18.12
N ARG A 30 9.42 -13.45 17.78
CA ARG A 30 10.77 -13.45 18.36
C ARG A 30 10.78 -13.17 19.88
N LYS A 31 9.73 -12.51 20.39
CA LYS A 31 9.53 -12.31 21.85
C LYS A 31 8.78 -13.48 22.52
N GLY A 32 8.50 -14.54 21.78
CA GLY A 32 7.79 -15.72 22.29
C GLY A 32 6.28 -15.54 22.42
N LEU A 33 5.70 -14.52 21.79
CA LEU A 33 4.25 -14.28 21.80
C LEU A 33 3.55 -15.14 20.75
N LYS A 34 2.32 -15.57 21.06
CA LYS A 34 1.44 -16.23 20.11
C LYS A 34 0.81 -15.19 19.18
N VAL A 35 1.07 -15.29 17.89
CA VAL A 35 0.69 -14.30 16.89
C VAL A 35 -0.17 -14.93 15.81
N ALA A 36 -1.30 -14.29 15.51
CA ALA A 36 -2.07 -14.52 14.29
C ALA A 36 -1.86 -13.35 13.34
N LEU A 37 -1.47 -13.62 12.10
CA LEU A 37 -1.39 -12.63 11.01
C LEU A 37 -2.53 -12.88 10.02
N VAL A 38 -3.42 -11.91 9.86
CA VAL A 38 -4.55 -11.98 8.93
C VAL A 38 -4.33 -11.03 7.76
N SER A 39 -4.39 -11.54 6.55
CA SER A 39 -4.24 -10.73 5.34
C SER A 39 -4.95 -11.35 4.14
N GLU A 40 -5.47 -10.50 3.25
CA GLU A 40 -5.96 -10.95 1.94
C GLU A 40 -4.78 -11.38 1.06
N ASN A 41 -3.69 -10.63 1.08
CA ASN A 41 -2.48 -10.88 0.32
C ASN A 41 -1.25 -10.54 1.15
N ILE A 42 -0.27 -11.42 1.16
CA ILE A 42 1.04 -11.14 1.75
C ILE A 42 1.84 -10.25 0.80
N GLY A 43 2.48 -9.22 1.37
CA GLY A 43 3.28 -8.22 0.67
C GLY A 43 2.60 -6.86 0.51
N GLY A 44 1.26 -6.80 0.55
CA GLY A 44 0.52 -5.54 0.38
C GLY A 44 0.82 -4.86 -0.97
N GLN A 45 0.75 -3.53 -1.02
CA GLN A 45 0.98 -2.75 -2.25
C GLN A 45 2.39 -2.89 -2.84
N VAL A 46 3.39 -3.23 -2.03
CA VAL A 46 4.77 -3.43 -2.51
C VAL A 46 4.85 -4.48 -3.62
N LYS A 47 3.93 -5.46 -3.61
CA LYS A 47 3.87 -6.51 -4.63
C LYS A 47 3.65 -5.98 -6.05
N GLU A 48 3.01 -4.82 -6.18
CA GLU A 48 2.66 -4.19 -7.46
C GLU A 48 3.78 -3.31 -8.03
N THR A 49 4.83 -3.06 -7.24
CA THR A 49 5.98 -2.26 -7.66
C THR A 49 6.89 -3.08 -8.57
N LEU A 50 7.18 -2.57 -9.76
CA LEU A 50 8.01 -3.27 -10.77
C LEU A 50 9.48 -3.31 -10.37
N GLY A 51 10.06 -2.14 -10.08
CA GLY A 51 11.45 -1.99 -9.67
C GLY A 51 11.54 -1.29 -8.31
N ILE A 52 12.43 -1.75 -7.46
CA ILE A 52 12.70 -1.17 -6.13
C ILE A 52 14.21 -0.98 -6.02
N GLU A 53 14.65 0.29 -6.02
CA GLU A 53 16.05 0.70 -5.93
C GLU A 53 16.32 1.60 -4.70
N ASN A 54 15.28 1.91 -3.94
CA ASN A 54 15.31 2.82 -2.80
C ASN A 54 15.27 2.12 -1.43
N MET A 55 15.42 0.80 -1.42
CA MET A 55 15.50 0.04 -0.16
C MET A 55 16.95 -0.09 0.29
N ILE A 56 17.27 0.46 1.46
CA ILE A 56 18.61 0.36 2.05
C ILE A 56 19.06 -1.11 2.14
N SER A 57 20.29 -1.38 1.76
CA SER A 57 20.94 -2.71 1.68
C SER A 57 20.49 -3.59 0.51
N VAL A 58 19.52 -3.19 -0.29
CA VAL A 58 19.09 -3.87 -1.50
C VAL A 58 19.24 -2.90 -2.66
N SER A 59 20.26 -3.06 -3.48
CA SER A 59 20.56 -2.13 -4.58
C SER A 59 19.48 -2.14 -5.67
N GLU A 60 18.92 -3.32 -5.94
CA GLU A 60 17.88 -3.52 -6.92
C GLU A 60 17.06 -4.78 -6.56
N THR A 61 15.75 -4.67 -6.64
CA THR A 61 14.83 -5.81 -6.52
C THR A 61 13.50 -5.49 -7.21
N THR A 62 12.57 -6.43 -7.19
CA THR A 62 11.17 -6.22 -7.64
C THR A 62 10.22 -6.39 -6.47
N GLY A 63 9.05 -5.78 -6.53
CA GLY A 63 8.01 -5.95 -5.51
C GLY A 63 7.64 -7.42 -5.35
N LYS A 64 7.53 -8.17 -6.44
CA LYS A 64 7.23 -9.60 -6.44
C LYS A 64 8.29 -10.43 -5.72
N LYS A 65 9.57 -10.14 -5.97
CA LYS A 65 10.68 -10.84 -5.30
C LYS A 65 10.71 -10.48 -3.82
N LEU A 66 10.68 -9.20 -3.48
CA LEU A 66 10.73 -8.73 -2.10
C LEU A 66 9.57 -9.30 -1.26
N THR A 67 8.35 -9.30 -1.79
CA THR A 67 7.19 -9.86 -1.07
C THR A 67 7.25 -11.38 -0.96
N GLY A 68 7.85 -12.08 -1.92
CA GLY A 68 8.17 -13.50 -1.83
C GLY A 68 9.15 -13.80 -0.69
N ASP A 69 10.21 -13.01 -0.58
CA ASP A 69 11.20 -13.12 0.49
C ASP A 69 10.55 -12.83 1.87
N MET A 70 9.68 -11.82 1.97
CA MET A 70 8.90 -11.53 3.18
C MET A 70 7.98 -12.70 3.58
N HIS A 71 7.31 -13.32 2.61
CA HIS A 71 6.44 -14.46 2.85
C HIS A 71 7.22 -15.67 3.36
N THR A 72 8.39 -15.92 2.80
CA THR A 72 9.30 -16.97 3.27
C THR A 72 9.75 -16.69 4.71
N HIS A 73 10.17 -15.45 5.00
CA HIS A 73 10.64 -15.05 6.32
C HIS A 73 9.57 -15.20 7.42
N VAL A 74 8.31 -14.90 7.12
CA VAL A 74 7.19 -15.12 8.06
C VAL A 74 7.07 -16.60 8.44
N LYS A 75 7.28 -17.50 7.47
CA LYS A 75 7.17 -18.96 7.68
C LYS A 75 8.27 -19.54 8.55
N ASP A 76 9.40 -18.84 8.72
CA ASP A 76 10.49 -19.27 9.61
C ASP A 76 10.10 -19.17 11.10
N TYR A 77 8.99 -18.51 11.40
CA TYR A 77 8.47 -18.33 12.76
C TYR A 77 7.12 -19.03 12.95
N ASN A 78 6.85 -19.40 14.20
CA ASN A 78 5.55 -19.99 14.57
C ASN A 78 4.46 -18.92 14.65
N ILE A 79 4.04 -18.41 13.47
CA ILE A 79 2.99 -17.42 13.29
C ILE A 79 1.80 -18.12 12.64
N ASN A 80 0.60 -17.97 13.23
CA ASN A 80 -0.63 -18.46 12.63
C ASN A 80 -1.06 -17.52 11.49
N VAL A 81 -0.63 -17.82 10.26
CA VAL A 81 -0.93 -17.00 9.07
C VAL A 81 -2.27 -17.40 8.49
N LYS A 82 -3.19 -16.44 8.44
CA LYS A 82 -4.50 -16.52 7.78
C LYS A 82 -4.47 -15.67 6.51
N GLU A 83 -4.02 -16.29 5.43
CA GLU A 83 -3.95 -15.69 4.10
C GLU A 83 -5.26 -15.90 3.34
N HIS A 84 -5.59 -14.94 2.46
CA HIS A 84 -6.82 -14.90 1.64
C HIS A 84 -8.11 -14.60 2.42
N PHE A 85 -7.99 -14.06 3.63
CA PHE A 85 -9.15 -13.65 4.43
C PHE A 85 -9.14 -12.15 4.71
N LYS A 86 -10.35 -11.57 4.66
CA LYS A 86 -10.62 -10.22 5.16
C LYS A 86 -11.04 -10.28 6.61
N VAL A 87 -10.65 -9.27 7.38
CA VAL A 87 -11.30 -8.99 8.66
C VAL A 87 -12.57 -8.21 8.38
N VAL A 88 -13.72 -8.75 8.79
CA VAL A 88 -15.03 -8.15 8.58
C VAL A 88 -15.61 -7.52 9.84
N GLY A 89 -15.04 -7.83 11.00
CA GLY A 89 -15.49 -7.28 12.27
C GLY A 89 -14.47 -7.44 13.39
N ILE A 90 -14.56 -6.55 14.38
CA ILE A 90 -13.78 -6.63 15.62
C ILE A 90 -14.73 -6.37 16.78
N LYS A 91 -14.84 -7.35 17.67
CA LYS A 91 -15.54 -7.19 18.94
C LYS A 91 -14.56 -6.74 20.02
N LYS A 92 -14.90 -5.64 20.69
CA LYS A 92 -14.10 -5.08 21.79
C LYS A 92 -14.42 -5.82 23.09
N GLY A 93 -13.42 -5.93 23.96
CA GLY A 93 -13.52 -6.56 25.28
C GLY A 93 -12.14 -6.71 25.90
N PHE A 94 -12.05 -7.31 27.08
CA PHE A 94 -10.77 -7.70 27.66
C PHE A 94 -10.05 -8.66 26.72
N ILE A 95 -10.74 -9.67 26.25
CA ILE A 95 -10.37 -10.45 25.07
C ILE A 95 -11.12 -9.85 23.88
N LYS A 96 -10.44 -9.61 22.78
CA LYS A 96 -10.99 -9.10 21.53
C LYS A 96 -11.19 -10.27 20.58
N THR A 97 -12.26 -10.22 19.80
CA THR A 97 -12.52 -11.23 18.77
C THR A 97 -12.44 -10.59 17.40
N VAL A 98 -11.55 -11.09 16.57
CA VAL A 98 -11.41 -10.70 15.15
C VAL A 98 -12.23 -11.68 14.32
N GLU A 99 -13.19 -11.17 13.55
CA GLU A 99 -14.07 -11.97 12.68
C GLU A 99 -13.57 -11.93 11.23
N LEU A 100 -13.37 -13.11 10.63
CA LEU A 100 -12.89 -13.25 9.26
C LEU A 100 -14.03 -13.41 8.28
N SER A 101 -13.78 -13.13 7.01
CA SER A 101 -14.74 -13.32 5.90
C SER A 101 -15.17 -14.77 5.70
N SER A 102 -14.43 -15.73 6.23
CA SER A 102 -14.80 -17.15 6.27
C SER A 102 -15.83 -17.48 7.36
N GLY A 103 -16.11 -16.56 8.29
CA GLY A 103 -16.88 -16.82 9.50
C GLY A 103 -16.03 -17.32 10.68
N GLU A 104 -14.76 -17.60 10.47
CA GLU A 104 -13.81 -17.97 11.52
C GLU A 104 -13.58 -16.77 12.46
N LYS A 105 -13.33 -17.07 13.74
CA LYS A 105 -13.07 -16.06 14.78
C LYS A 105 -11.73 -16.33 15.43
N ILE A 106 -10.99 -15.27 15.68
CA ILE A 106 -9.70 -15.29 16.38
C ILE A 106 -9.83 -14.47 17.65
N ASP A 107 -9.71 -15.13 18.78
CA ASP A 107 -9.65 -14.45 20.07
C ASP A 107 -8.23 -14.02 20.38
N THR A 108 -8.06 -12.78 20.82
CA THR A 108 -6.76 -12.15 21.04
C THR A 108 -6.76 -11.14 22.16
N LYS A 109 -5.62 -11.01 22.85
CA LYS A 109 -5.45 -10.00 23.92
C LYS A 109 -5.24 -8.61 23.34
N THR A 110 -4.51 -8.50 22.23
CA THR A 110 -4.18 -7.22 21.57
C THR A 110 -4.34 -7.32 20.06
N ILE A 111 -4.53 -6.17 19.40
CA ILE A 111 -4.63 -6.08 17.95
C ILE A 111 -3.67 -5.00 17.45
N ILE A 112 -2.92 -5.33 16.39
CA ILE A 112 -2.16 -4.36 15.60
C ILE A 112 -2.84 -4.22 14.25
N ILE A 113 -3.24 -3.00 13.89
CA ILE A 113 -3.84 -2.67 12.61
C ILE A 113 -2.75 -2.13 11.69
N ALA A 114 -2.40 -2.91 10.66
CA ALA A 114 -1.36 -2.60 9.67
C ALA A 114 -1.92 -2.75 8.25
N THR A 115 -3.17 -2.31 8.05
CA THR A 115 -3.93 -2.51 6.80
C THR A 115 -3.43 -1.66 5.63
N GLY A 116 -2.55 -0.70 5.88
CA GLY A 116 -1.97 0.16 4.85
C GLY A 116 -3.00 1.06 4.18
N ALA A 117 -2.73 1.38 2.92
CA ALA A 117 -3.59 2.15 2.05
C ALA A 117 -3.80 1.42 0.73
N ARG A 118 -4.75 1.88 -0.06
CA ARG A 118 -4.94 1.47 -1.45
C ARG A 118 -4.93 2.72 -2.33
N TRP A 119 -4.30 2.60 -3.48
CA TRP A 119 -4.37 3.62 -4.51
C TRP A 119 -5.83 3.77 -4.96
N ARG A 120 -6.20 4.99 -5.28
CA ARG A 120 -7.49 5.25 -5.93
C ARG A 120 -7.29 5.08 -7.42
N GLU A 121 -7.98 4.10 -8.00
CA GLU A 121 -8.02 3.86 -9.44
C GLU A 121 -8.97 4.88 -10.12
N LEU A 122 -8.66 5.24 -11.35
CA LEU A 122 -9.56 6.06 -12.20
C LEU A 122 -10.70 5.23 -12.77
N ASN A 123 -10.49 3.94 -12.92
CA ASN A 123 -11.41 2.98 -13.56
C ASN A 123 -11.72 3.34 -15.01
N VAL A 124 -10.72 3.80 -15.73
CA VAL A 124 -10.80 4.10 -17.17
C VAL A 124 -10.22 2.96 -18.00
N PRO A 125 -10.65 2.80 -19.28
CA PRO A 125 -10.06 1.81 -20.17
C PRO A 125 -8.55 2.02 -20.34
N GLY A 126 -7.78 0.93 -20.27
CA GLY A 126 -6.32 0.96 -20.41
C GLY A 126 -5.56 1.20 -19.11
N GLU A 127 -6.20 1.60 -18.02
CA GLU A 127 -5.50 1.86 -16.75
C GLU A 127 -4.80 0.60 -16.21
N LYS A 128 -5.53 -0.51 -16.13
CA LYS A 128 -5.01 -1.77 -15.59
C LYS A 128 -4.05 -2.46 -16.54
N GLU A 129 -4.34 -2.42 -17.82
CA GLU A 129 -3.53 -3.03 -18.87
C GLU A 129 -2.16 -2.38 -19.02
N ASN A 130 -2.08 -1.08 -18.71
CA ASN A 130 -0.84 -0.30 -18.82
C ASN A 130 -0.15 -0.09 -17.47
N LEU A 131 -0.64 -0.69 -16.39
CA LEU A 131 0.02 -0.61 -15.09
C LEU A 131 1.44 -1.16 -15.19
N GLY A 132 2.43 -0.32 -14.85
CA GLY A 132 3.85 -0.61 -15.03
C GLY A 132 4.37 -0.46 -16.47
N ASN A 133 3.51 -0.10 -17.43
CA ASN A 133 3.88 0.16 -18.82
C ASN A 133 3.27 1.47 -19.32
N GLY A 134 3.43 2.53 -18.55
CA GLY A 134 2.91 3.87 -18.83
C GLY A 134 1.97 4.41 -17.75
N VAL A 135 1.34 3.55 -16.96
CA VAL A 135 0.53 3.92 -15.78
C VAL A 135 1.26 3.51 -14.51
N ALA A 136 1.34 4.42 -13.55
CA ALA A 136 1.96 4.18 -12.24
C ALA A 136 1.21 4.96 -11.14
N TYR A 137 1.29 4.49 -9.91
CA TYR A 137 0.66 5.15 -8.76
C TYR A 137 1.67 5.72 -7.76
N CYS A 138 2.95 5.38 -7.87
CA CYS A 138 3.99 5.81 -6.95
C CYS A 138 5.03 6.69 -7.67
N PRO A 139 4.99 8.04 -7.53
CA PRO A 139 5.95 8.91 -8.20
C PRO A 139 7.39 8.66 -7.76
N HIS A 140 7.61 8.34 -6.49
CA HIS A 140 8.95 8.07 -5.96
C HIS A 140 9.52 6.72 -6.43
N CYS A 141 8.63 5.72 -6.64
CA CYS A 141 9.07 4.38 -7.06
C CYS A 141 9.32 4.32 -8.56
N ASP A 142 8.38 4.88 -9.32
CA ASP A 142 8.31 4.69 -10.77
C ASP A 142 8.79 5.92 -11.56
N GLY A 143 8.85 7.10 -10.91
CA GLY A 143 9.27 8.36 -11.53
C GLY A 143 10.57 8.29 -12.32
N PRO A 144 11.65 7.66 -11.81
CA PRO A 144 12.92 7.53 -12.55
C PRO A 144 12.79 6.84 -13.91
N PHE A 145 11.82 5.93 -14.08
CA PHE A 145 11.59 5.25 -15.38
C PHE A 145 10.96 6.17 -16.44
N PHE A 146 10.47 7.32 -16.03
CA PHE A 146 9.87 8.35 -16.90
C PHE A 146 10.78 9.54 -17.13
N LYS A 147 12.09 9.40 -16.82
CA LYS A 147 13.08 10.45 -17.06
C LYS A 147 13.01 10.97 -18.50
N ASP A 148 13.07 12.30 -18.65
CA ASP A 148 13.03 13.03 -19.91
C ASP A 148 11.73 12.84 -20.73
N LYS A 149 10.67 12.26 -20.17
CA LYS A 149 9.36 12.09 -20.82
C LYS A 149 8.37 13.18 -20.39
N ASP A 150 7.31 13.33 -21.18
CA ASP A 150 6.14 14.10 -20.80
C ASP A 150 5.19 13.20 -20.01
N VAL A 151 4.75 13.63 -18.83
CA VAL A 151 3.95 12.83 -17.87
C VAL A 151 2.69 13.58 -17.47
N ALA A 152 1.58 12.87 -17.38
CA ALA A 152 0.36 13.40 -16.78
C ALA A 152 0.17 12.87 -15.35
N VAL A 153 -0.24 13.76 -14.43
CA VAL A 153 -0.67 13.43 -13.07
C VAL A 153 -2.15 13.69 -12.95
N VAL A 154 -2.94 12.69 -12.59
CA VAL A 154 -4.39 12.83 -12.46
C VAL A 154 -4.77 13.06 -11.01
N GLY A 155 -5.39 14.21 -10.75
CA GLY A 155 -5.84 14.67 -9.44
C GLY A 155 -5.07 15.87 -8.89
N GLY A 156 -5.79 16.91 -8.51
CA GLY A 156 -5.25 18.18 -7.99
C GLY A 156 -5.39 18.33 -6.46
N GLY A 157 -5.41 17.23 -5.71
CA GLY A 157 -5.27 17.24 -4.25
C GLY A 157 -3.81 17.24 -3.82
N ASN A 158 -3.54 17.24 -2.49
CA ASN A 158 -2.17 17.26 -1.95
C ASN A 158 -1.28 16.20 -2.60
N SER A 159 -1.72 14.94 -2.64
CA SER A 159 -0.92 13.83 -3.21
C SER A 159 -0.59 14.04 -4.69
N GLY A 160 -1.53 14.55 -5.49
CA GLY A 160 -1.28 14.79 -6.92
C GLY A 160 -0.32 15.95 -7.15
N ILE A 161 -0.47 17.06 -6.39
CA ILE A 161 0.44 18.21 -6.51
C ILE A 161 1.83 17.88 -5.98
N GLU A 162 1.95 17.13 -4.88
CA GLU A 162 3.23 16.62 -4.39
C GLU A 162 3.90 15.72 -5.44
N ALA A 163 3.14 14.78 -6.03
CA ALA A 163 3.64 13.94 -7.11
C ALA A 163 4.14 14.76 -8.31
N ALA A 164 3.41 15.81 -8.70
CA ALA A 164 3.82 16.68 -9.80
C ALA A 164 5.11 17.44 -9.48
N LEU A 165 5.26 17.92 -8.25
CA LEU A 165 6.48 18.61 -7.79
C LEU A 165 7.69 17.68 -7.79
N ASP A 166 7.53 16.45 -7.31
CA ASP A 166 8.59 15.43 -7.31
C ASP A 166 9.01 15.06 -8.73
N LEU A 167 8.02 14.78 -9.58
CA LEU A 167 8.25 14.40 -10.98
C LEU A 167 8.89 15.54 -11.80
N ALA A 168 8.55 16.79 -11.51
CA ALA A 168 9.13 17.95 -12.22
C ALA A 168 10.66 18.03 -12.14
N GLY A 169 11.27 17.40 -11.12
CA GLY A 169 12.72 17.27 -11.00
C GLY A 169 13.35 16.14 -11.82
N ILE A 170 12.53 15.27 -12.43
CA ILE A 170 12.97 14.03 -13.07
C ILE A 170 12.57 13.99 -14.53
N VAL A 171 11.32 14.36 -14.85
CA VAL A 171 10.73 14.27 -16.17
C VAL A 171 10.86 15.58 -16.95
N LYS A 172 10.58 15.56 -18.24
CA LYS A 172 10.65 16.75 -19.07
C LYS A 172 9.55 17.76 -18.77
N ASN A 173 8.28 17.31 -18.82
CA ASN A 173 7.12 18.12 -18.48
C ASN A 173 6.13 17.30 -17.65
N VAL A 174 5.38 17.99 -16.78
CA VAL A 174 4.29 17.41 -16.00
C VAL A 174 3.00 18.17 -16.31
N THR A 175 1.95 17.46 -16.71
CA THR A 175 0.60 18.03 -16.84
C THR A 175 -0.29 17.48 -15.73
N VAL A 176 -0.74 18.33 -14.83
CA VAL A 176 -1.72 17.97 -13.79
C VAL A 176 -3.12 18.11 -14.37
N LEU A 177 -3.91 17.03 -14.33
CA LEU A 177 -5.30 17.01 -14.77
C LEU A 177 -6.22 16.96 -13.55
N GLU A 178 -6.99 18.02 -13.31
CA GLU A 178 -7.98 18.07 -12.24
C GLU A 178 -9.40 18.13 -12.78
N PHE A 179 -10.24 17.21 -12.32
CA PHE A 179 -11.64 17.13 -12.73
C PHE A 179 -12.48 18.34 -12.26
N MET A 180 -12.18 18.87 -11.07
CA MET A 180 -12.91 20.00 -10.50
C MET A 180 -12.43 21.34 -11.05
N PRO A 181 -13.24 22.42 -10.91
CA PRO A 181 -12.83 23.77 -11.29
C PRO A 181 -11.70 24.33 -10.42
N ASP A 182 -11.52 23.77 -9.20
CA ASP A 182 -10.51 24.22 -8.25
C ASP A 182 -9.68 23.07 -7.72
N LEU A 183 -8.39 23.33 -7.53
CA LEU A 183 -7.51 22.39 -6.85
C LEU A 183 -7.87 22.28 -5.37
N LYS A 184 -7.73 21.07 -4.80
CA LYS A 184 -8.00 20.80 -3.39
C LYS A 184 -6.73 20.65 -2.57
N ALA A 185 -5.58 20.87 -3.16
CA ALA A 185 -4.30 20.88 -2.46
C ALA A 185 -4.15 22.14 -1.59
N ASP A 186 -3.28 22.05 -0.61
CA ASP A 186 -2.89 23.18 0.22
C ASP A 186 -2.28 24.29 -0.65
N LYS A 187 -2.61 25.55 -0.34
CA LYS A 187 -2.17 26.70 -1.14
C LYS A 187 -0.66 26.73 -1.34
N ILE A 188 0.12 26.39 -0.34
CA ILE A 188 1.58 26.37 -0.42
C ILE A 188 2.11 25.37 -1.48
N LEU A 189 1.42 24.26 -1.69
CA LEU A 189 1.78 23.27 -2.71
C LEU A 189 1.38 23.77 -4.09
N ILE A 190 0.20 24.37 -4.22
CA ILE A 190 -0.27 24.98 -5.46
C ILE A 190 0.68 26.07 -5.91
N ASP A 191 1.01 27.01 -5.03
CA ASP A 191 1.93 28.13 -5.33
C ASP A 191 3.31 27.61 -5.79
N LYS A 192 3.81 26.52 -5.19
CA LYS A 192 5.06 25.88 -5.62
C LYS A 192 4.96 25.22 -6.99
N ALA A 193 3.84 24.58 -7.29
CA ALA A 193 3.63 23.93 -8.58
C ALA A 193 3.47 24.97 -9.71
N GLU A 194 2.69 26.03 -9.48
CA GLU A 194 2.51 27.14 -10.42
C GLU A 194 3.81 27.92 -10.69
N ALA A 195 4.77 27.90 -9.77
CA ALA A 195 6.08 28.53 -9.95
C ALA A 195 7.07 27.67 -10.76
N LYS A 196 6.71 26.47 -11.18
CA LYS A 196 7.56 25.59 -11.99
C LYS A 196 7.24 25.72 -13.47
N ASP A 197 8.26 26.05 -14.27
CA ASP A 197 8.12 26.25 -15.71
C ASP A 197 7.71 24.98 -16.48
N ASN A 198 7.96 23.80 -15.91
CA ASN A 198 7.64 22.50 -16.51
C ASN A 198 6.44 21.80 -15.88
N ILE A 199 5.62 22.51 -15.11
CA ILE A 199 4.33 22.01 -14.61
C ILE A 199 3.20 22.82 -15.23
N GLU A 200 2.30 22.15 -15.94
CA GLU A 200 1.04 22.71 -16.44
C GLU A 200 -0.12 22.13 -15.61
N ILE A 201 -1.07 23.00 -15.23
CA ILE A 201 -2.27 22.57 -14.48
C ILE A 201 -3.51 22.85 -15.31
N ILE A 202 -4.22 21.79 -15.66
CA ILE A 202 -5.48 21.85 -16.44
C ILE A 202 -6.63 21.45 -15.52
N LYS A 203 -7.52 22.39 -15.27
CA LYS A 203 -8.74 22.20 -14.47
C LYS A 203 -9.93 21.87 -15.38
N ASN A 204 -11.02 21.34 -14.79
CA ASN A 204 -12.20 20.86 -15.51
C ASN A 204 -11.84 19.80 -16.57
N ALA A 205 -10.81 19.02 -16.33
CA ALA A 205 -10.32 17.97 -17.21
C ALA A 205 -10.76 16.59 -16.69
N GLN A 206 -11.57 15.92 -17.47
CA GLN A 206 -11.98 14.54 -17.20
C GLN A 206 -11.14 13.58 -18.06
N VAL A 207 -10.58 12.56 -17.43
CA VAL A 207 -9.88 11.47 -18.10
C VAL A 207 -10.85 10.33 -18.38
#